data_93f9421076224953d930f055edfc9702
#
_entry.id   93f9421076224953d930f055edfc9702
#
_cell.length_a   1.000
_cell.length_b   1.000
_cell.length_c   1.000
_cell.angle_alpha   90.00
_cell.angle_beta   90.00
_cell.angle_gamma   90.00
#
_symmetry.space_group_name_H-M   'P 1'
#
loop_
_entity.id
_entity.type
_entity.pdbx_description
1 polymer ?
#
loop_
_entity_poly.entity_id
_entity_poly.type
_entity_poly.pdbx_seq_one_letter_code
_entity_poly.pdbx_strand_id
1 'polypeptide(L)'
;MRYLYLLFSLLLFIRCTTNIEADIIVYNARVYTVDSAFSIQEAFAVKNGIFIDIGTNKHILGRYKAKEIIDAAQKPIYPGFYDSHGHTFMLADYFQQVDLVGCQ
;
A
#
# COMPACT_ATOMS: atom_id res chain seq x y z
N MET A 1 17.27 49.17 -11.12
CA MET A 1 16.68 48.15 -12.01
C MET A 1 17.32 46.77 -11.89
N ARG A 2 18.65 46.62 -11.66
CA ARG A 2 19.29 45.28 -11.52
C ARG A 2 18.73 44.41 -10.37
N TYR A 3 18.34 45.00 -9.25
CA TYR A 3 17.79 44.26 -8.09
C TYR A 3 16.33 43.84 -8.27
N LEU A 4 15.59 44.49 -9.15
CA LEU A 4 14.19 44.13 -9.46
C LEU A 4 14.10 42.79 -10.19
N TYR A 5 15.07 42.51 -11.07
CA TYR A 5 15.13 41.20 -11.78
C TYR A 5 15.54 40.04 -10.85
N LEU A 6 16.39 40.31 -9.85
CA LEU A 6 16.77 39.34 -8.83
C LEU A 6 15.59 38.98 -7.93
N LEU A 7 14.78 39.98 -7.56
CA LEU A 7 13.57 39.77 -6.75
C LEU A 7 12.50 38.96 -7.54
N PHE A 8 12.33 39.27 -8.81
CA PHE A 8 11.39 38.58 -9.70
C PHE A 8 11.82 37.13 -9.98
N SER A 9 13.14 36.88 -10.12
CA SER A 9 13.69 35.54 -10.27
C SER A 9 13.48 34.67 -9.02
N LEU A 10 13.52 35.23 -7.82
CA LEU A 10 13.35 34.50 -6.55
C LEU A 10 11.89 34.06 -6.33
N LEU A 11 10.92 34.81 -6.86
CA LEU A 11 9.49 34.49 -6.76
C LEU A 11 9.06 33.27 -7.62
N LEU A 12 9.85 32.88 -8.63
CA LEU A 12 9.55 31.75 -9.51
C LEU A 12 9.84 30.36 -8.88
N PHE A 13 10.48 30.33 -7.71
CA PHE A 13 10.82 29.08 -7.03
C PHE A 13 9.82 28.65 -5.95
N ILE A 14 8.75 29.38 -5.73
CA ILE A 14 7.68 28.95 -4.81
C ILE A 14 6.84 27.87 -5.52
N ARG A 15 7.34 26.65 -5.56
CA ARG A 15 6.53 25.47 -5.88
C ARG A 15 5.61 25.19 -4.70
N CYS A 16 4.39 25.64 -4.80
CA CYS A 16 3.31 25.21 -3.91
C CYS A 16 3.01 23.74 -4.25
N THR A 17 3.59 22.79 -3.53
CA THR A 17 3.20 21.39 -3.59
C THR A 17 1.90 21.24 -2.81
N THR A 18 0.77 21.26 -3.51
CA THR A 18 -0.52 20.88 -2.93
C THR A 18 -0.47 19.37 -2.65
N ASN A 19 -0.32 19.01 -1.37
CA ASN A 19 -0.42 17.61 -0.98
C ASN A 19 -1.88 17.15 -1.06
N ILE A 20 -2.09 16.00 -1.65
CA ILE A 20 -3.40 15.35 -1.73
C ILE A 20 -3.63 14.60 -0.40
N GLU A 21 -4.79 14.79 0.21
CA GLU A 21 -5.15 14.10 1.44
C GLU A 21 -5.50 12.63 1.18
N ALA A 22 -4.88 11.74 1.93
CA ALA A 22 -5.20 10.33 2.04
C ALA A 22 -5.61 10.02 3.50
N ASP A 23 -6.21 8.87 3.72
CA ASP A 23 -6.51 8.39 5.08
C ASP A 23 -5.30 7.65 5.65
N ILE A 24 -4.71 6.78 4.83
CA ILE A 24 -3.57 5.94 5.20
C ILE A 24 -2.50 6.03 4.11
N ILE A 25 -1.24 6.13 4.52
CA ILE A 25 -0.08 5.89 3.68
C ILE A 25 0.70 4.73 4.28
N VAL A 26 1.02 3.73 3.47
CA VAL A 26 1.98 2.68 3.80
C VAL A 26 3.23 2.90 2.96
N TYR A 27 4.39 2.94 3.60
CA TYR A 27 5.67 3.16 2.93
C TYR A 27 6.73 2.16 3.40
N ASN A 28 7.90 2.16 2.76
CA ASN A 28 9.00 1.26 3.08
C ASN A 28 8.55 -0.22 3.09
N ALA A 29 7.77 -0.60 2.06
CA ALA A 29 7.20 -1.92 1.89
C ALA A 29 7.79 -2.63 0.66
N ARG A 30 7.45 -3.91 0.51
CA ARG A 30 7.59 -4.67 -0.73
C ARG A 30 6.18 -5.06 -1.19
N VAL A 31 5.54 -4.17 -1.93
CA VAL A 31 4.15 -4.33 -2.36
C VAL A 31 4.12 -5.10 -3.67
N TYR A 32 3.64 -6.33 -3.63
CA TYR A 32 3.43 -7.16 -4.81
C TYR A 32 2.09 -6.82 -5.43
N THR A 33 2.11 -6.15 -6.59
CA THR A 33 0.87 -5.63 -7.20
C THR A 33 0.05 -6.70 -7.89
N VAL A 34 0.67 -7.83 -8.24
CA VAL A 34 0.05 -8.93 -8.99
C VAL A 34 -0.61 -8.43 -10.28
N ASP A 35 -0.06 -7.36 -10.86
CA ASP A 35 -0.41 -6.89 -12.19
C ASP A 35 0.19 -7.81 -13.27
N SER A 36 -0.08 -7.54 -14.54
CA SER A 36 0.42 -8.34 -15.66
C SER A 36 1.95 -8.38 -15.75
N ALA A 37 2.65 -7.42 -15.15
CA ALA A 37 4.10 -7.34 -15.10
C ALA A 37 4.69 -7.90 -13.79
N PHE A 38 3.85 -8.34 -12.82
CA PHE A 38 4.26 -8.75 -11.48
C PHE A 38 5.18 -7.71 -10.81
N SER A 39 4.83 -6.44 -10.94
CA SER A 39 5.64 -5.34 -10.43
C SER A 39 5.67 -5.33 -8.90
N ILE A 40 6.80 -4.83 -8.36
CA ILE A 40 6.97 -4.63 -6.92
C ILE A 40 7.12 -3.13 -6.70
N GLN A 41 6.30 -2.58 -5.80
CA GLN A 41 6.32 -1.18 -5.42
C GLN A 41 6.73 -1.03 -3.95
N GLU A 42 7.02 0.23 -3.53
CA GLU A 42 7.54 0.51 -2.19
C GLU A 42 6.50 1.08 -1.24
N ALA A 43 5.45 1.72 -1.79
CA ALA A 43 4.48 2.47 -1.02
C ALA A 43 3.13 2.58 -1.74
N PHE A 44 2.08 2.87 -0.98
CA PHE A 44 0.76 3.21 -1.52
C PHE A 44 0.00 4.16 -0.60
N ALA A 45 -1.02 4.82 -1.17
CA ALA A 45 -1.95 5.68 -0.45
C ALA A 45 -3.38 5.17 -0.60
N VAL A 46 -4.15 5.24 0.50
CA VAL A 46 -5.55 4.80 0.58
C VAL A 46 -6.41 5.98 1.01
N LYS A 47 -7.58 6.14 0.37
CA LYS A 47 -8.61 7.10 0.73
C LYS A 47 -9.98 6.46 0.61
N ASN A 48 -10.83 6.61 1.64
CA ASN A 48 -12.16 6.03 1.70
C ASN A 48 -12.18 4.50 1.40
N GLY A 49 -11.15 3.78 1.89
CA GLY A 49 -11.02 2.33 1.67
C GLY A 49 -10.55 1.93 0.27
N ILE A 50 -10.17 2.87 -0.59
CA ILE A 50 -9.74 2.61 -1.97
C ILE A 50 -8.27 3.01 -2.13
N PHE A 51 -7.50 2.20 -2.84
CA PHE A 51 -6.15 2.57 -3.27
C PHE A 51 -6.24 3.72 -4.27
N ILE A 52 -5.62 4.87 -3.93
CA ILE A 52 -5.62 6.05 -4.80
C ILE A 52 -4.32 6.22 -5.56
N ASP A 53 -3.23 5.64 -5.08
CA ASP A 53 -1.95 5.64 -5.78
C ASP A 53 -1.03 4.55 -5.20
N ILE A 54 -0.08 4.07 -6.02
CA ILE A 54 0.94 3.10 -5.65
C ILE A 54 2.23 3.43 -6.39
N GLY A 55 3.39 3.30 -5.74
CA GLY A 55 4.66 3.63 -6.38
C GLY A 55 5.84 3.60 -5.42
N THR A 56 6.86 4.42 -5.71
CA THR A 56 8.03 4.54 -4.85
C THR A 56 7.72 5.34 -3.58
N ASN A 57 8.51 5.14 -2.53
CA ASN A 57 8.42 5.94 -1.30
C ASN A 57 8.45 7.44 -1.58
N LYS A 58 9.38 7.87 -2.45
CA LYS A 58 9.53 9.29 -2.82
C LYS A 58 8.28 9.84 -3.51
N HIS A 59 7.66 9.07 -4.38
CA HIS A 59 6.45 9.46 -5.09
C HIS A 59 5.28 9.64 -4.13
N ILE A 60 5.01 8.63 -3.32
CA ILE A 60 3.85 8.62 -2.42
C ILE A 60 4.00 9.67 -1.31
N LEU A 61 5.14 9.67 -0.59
CA LEU A 61 5.38 10.62 0.50
C LEU A 61 5.52 12.06 0.03
N GLY A 62 5.94 12.28 -1.21
CA GLY A 62 6.04 13.62 -1.80
C GLY A 62 4.72 14.20 -2.31
N ARG A 63 3.74 13.35 -2.59
CA ARG A 63 2.47 13.77 -3.19
C ARG A 63 1.30 13.75 -2.22
N TYR A 64 1.32 12.88 -1.23
CA TYR A 64 0.21 12.64 -0.31
C TYR A 64 0.58 13.01 1.12
N LYS A 65 -0.45 13.41 1.90
CA LYS A 65 -0.43 13.49 3.37
C LYS A 65 -1.57 12.65 3.90
N ALA A 66 -1.33 11.95 5.00
CA ALA A 66 -2.34 11.11 5.62
C ALA A 66 -2.38 11.34 7.13
N LYS A 67 -3.53 10.99 7.74
CA LYS A 67 -3.69 10.96 9.19
C LYS A 67 -2.89 9.83 9.81
N GLU A 68 -2.78 8.72 9.09
CA GLU A 68 -2.05 7.54 9.51
C GLU A 68 -0.94 7.22 8.48
N ILE A 69 0.29 7.09 8.97
CA ILE A 69 1.46 6.75 8.14
C ILE A 69 2.14 5.54 8.77
N ILE A 70 2.20 4.44 8.02
CA ILE A 70 2.69 3.14 8.49
C ILE A 70 4.01 2.82 7.80
N ASP A 71 5.07 2.62 8.58
CA ASP A 71 6.32 2.04 8.10
C ASP A 71 6.20 0.51 8.08
N ALA A 72 6.21 -0.07 6.90
CA ALA A 72 6.14 -1.52 6.73
C ALA A 72 7.46 -2.25 6.99
N ALA A 73 8.56 -1.54 7.26
CA ALA A 73 9.87 -2.09 7.56
C ALA A 73 10.32 -3.19 6.58
N GLN A 74 10.18 -2.94 5.29
CA GLN A 74 10.48 -3.84 4.16
C GLN A 74 9.67 -5.15 4.15
N LYS A 75 8.58 -5.23 4.94
CA LYS A 75 7.72 -6.41 4.93
C LYS A 75 6.97 -6.54 3.61
N PRO A 76 6.75 -7.79 3.16
CA PRO A 76 5.95 -8.03 1.97
C PRO A 76 4.46 -7.73 2.22
N ILE A 77 3.84 -7.11 1.23
CA ILE A 77 2.39 -6.85 1.20
C ILE A 77 1.83 -7.44 -0.08
N TYR A 78 0.79 -8.23 0.07
CA TYR A 78 0.10 -8.91 -1.03
C TYR A 78 -1.37 -8.49 -1.08
N PRO A 79 -2.02 -8.53 -2.24
CA PRO A 79 -3.48 -8.52 -2.32
C PRO A 79 -4.08 -9.66 -1.50
N GLY A 80 -5.32 -9.52 -1.05
CA GLY A 80 -6.03 -10.61 -0.38
C GLY A 80 -6.05 -11.86 -1.25
N PHE A 81 -5.75 -13.01 -0.64
CA PHE A 81 -5.78 -14.28 -1.35
C PHE A 81 -7.21 -14.72 -1.59
N TYR A 82 -7.45 -15.25 -2.79
CA TYR A 82 -8.71 -15.88 -3.16
C TYR A 82 -8.48 -17.37 -3.36
N ASP A 83 -9.07 -18.18 -2.48
CA ASP A 83 -9.04 -19.64 -2.62
C ASP A 83 -10.24 -20.09 -3.45
N SER A 84 -9.98 -20.50 -4.69
CA SER A 84 -11.02 -21.00 -5.60
C SER A 84 -11.33 -22.48 -5.42
N HIS A 85 -10.57 -23.21 -4.56
CA HIS A 85 -10.74 -24.62 -4.32
C HIS A 85 -10.46 -24.97 -2.85
N GLY A 86 -11.38 -24.62 -1.97
CA GLY A 86 -11.27 -24.88 -0.53
C GLY A 86 -12.12 -26.09 -0.09
N HIS A 87 -11.55 -26.94 0.75
CA HIS A 87 -12.21 -28.07 1.39
C HIS A 87 -12.70 -27.75 2.81
N THR A 88 -13.09 -26.52 3.06
CA THR A 88 -13.47 -26.02 4.40
C THR A 88 -14.59 -26.85 5.02
N PHE A 89 -15.61 -27.25 4.24
CA PHE A 89 -16.71 -28.10 4.72
C PHE A 89 -16.22 -29.49 5.09
N MET A 90 -15.35 -30.09 4.27
CA MET A 90 -14.79 -31.42 4.55
C MET A 90 -13.92 -31.41 5.82
N LEU A 91 -13.16 -30.34 6.04
CA LEU A 91 -12.36 -30.18 7.26
C LEU A 91 -13.26 -30.01 8.49
N ALA A 92 -14.33 -29.21 8.40
CA ALA A 92 -15.28 -29.03 9.48
C ALA A 92 -15.99 -30.35 9.84
N ASP A 93 -16.37 -31.13 8.84
CA ASP A 93 -16.98 -32.46 9.02
C ASP A 93 -15.99 -33.43 9.66
N TYR A 94 -14.74 -33.45 9.21
CA TYR A 94 -13.66 -34.24 9.78
C TYR A 94 -13.46 -33.97 11.28
N PHE A 95 -13.49 -32.70 11.72
CA PHE A 95 -13.35 -32.34 13.13
C PHE A 95 -14.57 -32.75 14.00
N GLN A 96 -15.70 -33.05 13.40
CA GLN A 96 -16.89 -33.54 14.11
C GLN A 96 -16.93 -35.06 14.20
N GLN A 97 -16.10 -35.78 13.47
CA GLN A 97 -16.02 -37.21 13.46
C GLN A 97 -15.09 -37.74 14.56
N VAL A 98 -15.43 -38.84 15.15
CA VAL A 98 -14.56 -39.55 16.09
C VAL A 98 -13.53 -40.33 15.29
N ASP A 99 -12.25 -40.03 15.50
CA ASP A 99 -11.18 -40.81 14.91
C ASP A 99 -11.05 -42.18 15.60
N LEU A 100 -11.38 -43.22 14.88
CA LEU A 100 -11.26 -44.59 15.37
C LEU A 100 -9.96 -45.28 14.91
N VAL A 101 -9.04 -44.55 14.26
CA VAL A 101 -7.75 -45.10 13.84
C VAL A 101 -6.92 -45.39 15.08
N GLY A 102 -6.64 -46.67 15.35
CA GLY A 102 -5.86 -47.11 16.51
C GLY A 102 -6.68 -47.51 17.74
N CYS A 103 -8.02 -47.47 17.68
CA CYS A 103 -8.87 -48.12 18.68
C CYS A 103 -8.80 -49.64 18.46
N GLN A 104 -8.20 -50.38 19.39
CA GLN A 104 -8.21 -51.85 19.49
C GLN A 104 -9.13 -52.29 20.64
#